data_d0c732a831dd31f723c8624d32fc2b25
#
_entry.id   d0c732a831dd31f723c8624d32fc2b25
#
_cell.length_a   1.000
_cell.length_b   1.000
_cell.length_c   1.000
_cell.angle_alpha   90.00
_cell.angle_beta   90.00
_cell.angle_gamma   90.00
#
_symmetry.space_group_name_H-M   'P 1'
#
loop_
_entity.id
_entity.type
_entity.pdbx_description
1 polymer ?
#
loop_
_entity_poly.entity_id
_entity_poly.type
_entity_poly.pdbx_seq_one_letter_code
_entity_poly.pdbx_strand_id
1 'polypeptide(L)'
;MSNNWEMVIGLEVHAQLKTSSKLFSSSPNQFGSEPNENVNFIDSGMPGMLPVMNWGCIEMAIKTGYALNFKINKHSVFERKNYFYPDLP
;
A
#
# COMPACT_ATOMS: atom_id res chain seq x y z
N MET A 1 -34.28 12.21 -28.24
CA MET A 1 -32.87 11.82 -28.24
C MET A 1 -32.45 11.47 -26.81
N SER A 2 -32.09 10.22 -26.58
CA SER A 2 -31.66 9.80 -25.27
C SER A 2 -30.23 10.31 -24.96
N ASN A 3 -30.02 10.76 -23.77
CA ASN A 3 -28.67 11.11 -23.29
C ASN A 3 -27.93 9.81 -22.97
N ASN A 4 -26.74 9.65 -23.57
CA ASN A 4 -25.88 8.50 -23.33
C ASN A 4 -24.84 8.79 -22.25
N TRP A 5 -25.30 9.35 -21.13
CA TRP A 5 -24.45 9.63 -19.98
C TRP A 5 -24.50 8.46 -19.01
N GLU A 6 -23.35 8.00 -18.63
CA GLU A 6 -23.18 6.98 -17.60
C GLU A 6 -22.40 7.56 -16.43
N MET A 7 -22.93 7.39 -15.23
CA MET A 7 -22.22 7.82 -14.03
C MET A 7 -21.23 6.73 -13.60
N VAL A 8 -19.96 7.09 -13.55
CA VAL A 8 -18.90 6.18 -13.06
C VAL A 8 -18.28 6.81 -11.83
N ILE A 9 -18.28 6.08 -10.72
CA ILE A 9 -17.74 6.54 -9.43
C ILE A 9 -16.71 5.52 -8.97
N GLY A 10 -15.52 6.03 -8.66
CA GLY A 10 -14.47 5.25 -8.00
C GLY A 10 -14.24 5.76 -6.59
N LEU A 11 -13.95 4.85 -5.68
CA LEU A 11 -13.57 5.19 -4.31
C LEU A 11 -12.22 4.56 -3.99
N GLU A 12 -11.35 5.34 -3.39
CA GLU A 12 -10.08 4.88 -2.87
C GLU A 12 -10.02 5.11 -1.37
N VAL A 13 -9.60 4.11 -0.64
CA VAL A 13 -9.45 4.20 0.80
C VAL A 13 -8.02 3.83 1.17
N HIS A 14 -7.36 4.69 1.93
CA HIS A 14 -6.02 4.47 2.42
C HIS A 14 -6.07 4.15 3.92
N ALA A 15 -5.48 3.03 4.31
CA ALA A 15 -5.40 2.64 5.70
C ALA A 15 -3.94 2.38 6.07
N GLN A 16 -3.47 3.05 7.11
CA GLN A 16 -2.16 2.80 7.68
C GLN A 16 -2.28 1.81 8.82
N LEU A 17 -1.69 0.63 8.66
CA LEU A 17 -1.78 -0.45 9.64
C LEU A 17 -0.86 -0.18 10.83
N LYS A 18 -1.27 -0.67 12.01
CA LYS A 18 -0.49 -0.53 13.24
C LYS A 18 0.56 -1.63 13.33
N THR A 19 1.61 -1.50 12.54
CA THR A 19 2.78 -2.38 12.58
C THR A 19 4.00 -1.56 12.93
N SER A 20 5.04 -2.22 13.47
CA SER A 20 6.28 -1.53 13.84
C SER A 20 7.10 -1.12 12.63
N SER A 21 6.97 -1.82 11.52
CA SER A 21 7.63 -1.49 10.27
C SER A 21 6.62 -1.36 9.13
N LYS A 22 7.07 -0.76 8.02
CA LYS A 22 6.24 -0.59 6.81
C LYS A 22 5.92 -1.92 6.15
N LEU A 23 4.97 -1.92 5.21
CA LEU A 23 4.52 -3.12 4.50
C LEU A 23 5.65 -3.79 3.73
N PHE A 24 6.43 -3.03 2.98
CA PHE A 24 7.48 -3.55 2.10
C PHE A 24 8.90 -3.18 2.53
N SER A 25 9.04 -2.64 3.72
CA SER A 25 10.32 -2.11 4.18
C SER A 25 10.46 -2.34 5.67
N SER A 26 11.68 -2.56 6.13
CA SER A 26 12.00 -2.69 7.55
C SER A 26 12.03 -1.34 8.29
N SER A 27 11.91 -0.23 7.58
CA SER A 27 11.87 1.10 8.19
C SER A 27 10.68 1.26 9.13
N PRO A 28 10.83 2.06 10.21
CA PRO A 28 9.74 2.26 11.15
C PRO A 28 8.49 2.84 10.50
N ASN A 29 7.33 2.35 10.93
CA ASN A 29 6.02 2.86 10.54
C ASN A 29 5.50 3.79 11.64
N GLN A 30 6.04 5.00 11.69
CA GLN A 30 5.72 6.00 12.71
C GLN A 30 5.03 7.20 12.07
N PHE A 31 3.95 7.64 12.71
CA PHE A 31 3.25 8.85 12.29
C PHE A 31 3.91 10.09 12.88
N GLY A 32 4.08 11.12 12.06
CA GLY A 32 4.61 12.41 12.52
C GLY A 32 6.13 12.50 12.60
N SER A 33 6.87 11.55 12.03
CA SER A 33 8.33 11.64 11.93
C SER A 33 8.76 12.74 10.95
N GLU A 34 10.00 13.19 11.10
CA GLU A 34 10.59 14.18 10.20
C GLU A 34 10.69 13.63 8.77
N PRO A 35 10.71 14.51 7.74
CA PRO A 35 10.87 14.08 6.36
C PRO A 35 12.13 13.23 6.17
N ASN A 36 11.99 12.12 5.41
CA ASN A 36 13.05 11.18 5.08
C ASN A 36 13.75 10.51 6.29
N GLU A 37 13.15 10.53 7.46
CA GLU A 37 13.70 9.89 8.65
C GLU A 37 13.52 8.36 8.61
N ASN A 38 12.37 7.89 8.16
CA ASN A 38 12.02 6.46 8.11
C ASN A 38 12.24 5.89 6.71
N VAL A 39 13.49 5.86 6.25
CA VAL A 39 13.85 5.45 4.89
C VAL A 39 15.02 4.47 4.94
N ASN A 40 14.90 3.37 4.18
CA ASN A 40 16.00 2.44 3.92
C ASN A 40 16.23 2.29 2.40
N PHE A 41 17.06 1.34 1.99
CA PHE A 41 17.38 1.14 0.57
C PHE A 41 16.15 0.78 -0.27
N ILE A 42 15.19 0.04 0.29
CA ILE A 42 13.95 -0.31 -0.41
C ILE A 42 13.09 0.93 -0.62
N ASP A 43 12.92 1.77 0.42
CA ASP A 43 12.13 3.00 0.33
C ASP A 43 12.71 3.97 -0.70
N SER A 44 14.03 4.10 -0.74
CA SER A 44 14.69 5.00 -1.69
C SER A 44 14.72 4.47 -3.12
N GLY A 45 14.30 3.23 -3.34
CA GLY A 45 14.22 2.65 -4.68
C GLY A 45 15.58 2.39 -5.32
N MET A 46 16.56 2.01 -4.54
CA MET A 46 17.89 1.70 -5.07
C MET A 46 17.83 0.57 -6.11
N PRO A 47 18.68 0.61 -7.15
CA PRO A 47 18.67 -0.43 -8.18
C PRO A 47 18.81 -1.84 -7.60
N GLY A 48 17.97 -2.75 -8.08
CA GLY A 48 17.96 -4.15 -7.63
C GLY A 48 17.25 -4.42 -6.32
N MET A 49 16.70 -3.40 -5.65
CA MET A 49 15.95 -3.57 -4.41
C MET A 49 14.51 -3.98 -4.69
N LEU A 50 14.14 -5.17 -4.25
CA LEU A 50 12.78 -5.68 -4.34
C LEU A 50 12.09 -5.58 -2.99
N PRO A 51 10.76 -5.39 -2.97
CA PRO A 51 10.02 -5.30 -1.72
C PRO A 51 9.99 -6.63 -0.97
N VAL A 52 10.05 -6.55 0.36
CA VAL A 52 9.88 -7.69 1.26
C VAL A 52 8.66 -7.42 2.12
N MET A 53 7.71 -8.36 2.16
CA MET A 53 6.46 -8.15 2.86
C MET A 53 6.58 -8.27 4.38
N ASN A 54 5.94 -7.34 5.08
CA ASN A 54 5.72 -7.44 6.52
C ASN A 54 4.57 -8.41 6.80
N TRP A 55 4.86 -9.49 7.48
CA TRP A 55 3.88 -10.55 7.79
C TRP A 55 2.71 -10.04 8.64
N GLY A 56 2.95 -9.11 9.58
CA GLY A 56 1.89 -8.49 10.37
C GLY A 56 0.86 -7.74 9.52
N CYS A 57 1.32 -7.07 8.44
CA CYS A 57 0.43 -6.41 7.50
C CYS A 57 -0.42 -7.42 6.72
N ILE A 58 0.15 -8.57 6.34
CA ILE A 58 -0.58 -9.64 5.65
C ILE A 58 -1.69 -10.18 6.55
N GLU A 59 -1.40 -10.45 7.81
CA GLU A 59 -2.41 -10.91 8.77
C GLU A 59 -3.56 -9.93 8.92
N MET A 60 -3.26 -8.65 9.07
CA MET A 60 -4.28 -7.59 9.17
C MET A 60 -5.11 -7.48 7.89
N ALA A 61 -4.47 -7.58 6.73
CA ALA A 61 -5.16 -7.54 5.45
C ALA A 61 -6.11 -8.73 5.26
N ILE A 62 -5.68 -9.93 5.64
CA ILE A 62 -6.51 -11.14 5.58
C ILE A 62 -7.72 -11.01 6.50
N LYS A 63 -7.52 -10.54 7.73
CA LYS A 63 -8.62 -10.30 8.68
C LYS A 63 -9.64 -9.31 8.12
N THR A 64 -9.15 -8.22 7.51
CA THR A 64 -10.01 -7.23 6.87
C THR A 64 -10.79 -7.84 5.72
N GLY A 65 -10.14 -8.64 4.87
CA GLY A 65 -10.79 -9.32 3.76
C GLY A 65 -11.91 -10.26 4.22
N TYR A 66 -11.68 -11.04 5.26
CA TYR A 66 -12.72 -11.90 5.83
C TYR A 66 -13.86 -11.10 6.44
N ALA A 67 -13.57 -10.00 7.13
CA ALA A 67 -14.60 -9.14 7.72
C ALA A 67 -15.51 -8.52 6.66
N LEU A 68 -14.99 -8.27 5.47
CA LEU A 68 -15.73 -7.69 4.34
C LEU A 68 -16.25 -8.76 3.36
N ASN A 69 -16.14 -10.03 3.69
CA ASN A 69 -16.56 -11.16 2.84
C ASN A 69 -15.84 -11.21 1.48
N PHE A 70 -14.59 -10.81 1.45
CA PHE A 70 -13.78 -10.89 0.22
C PHE A 70 -13.19 -12.29 0.04
N LYS A 71 -12.97 -12.64 -1.22
CA LYS A 71 -12.21 -13.83 -1.57
C LYS A 71 -10.72 -13.51 -1.48
N ILE A 72 -9.98 -14.30 -0.70
CA ILE A 72 -8.55 -14.11 -0.52
C ILE A 72 -7.78 -14.86 -1.61
N ASN A 73 -6.94 -14.14 -2.36
CA ASN A 73 -6.02 -14.74 -3.31
C ASN A 73 -4.82 -15.31 -2.57
N LYS A 74 -4.56 -16.61 -2.76
CA LYS A 74 -3.44 -17.29 -2.10
C LYS A 74 -2.11 -17.09 -2.81
N HIS A 75 -2.14 -16.56 -4.03
CA HIS A 75 -0.95 -16.32 -4.83
C HIS A 75 -1.01 -14.91 -5.41
N SER A 76 0.03 -14.12 -5.15
CA SER A 76 0.15 -12.75 -5.62
C SER A 76 1.60 -12.43 -5.94
N VAL A 77 1.81 -11.55 -6.92
CA VAL A 77 3.12 -11.03 -7.27
C VAL A 77 3.10 -9.51 -7.15
N PHE A 78 4.27 -8.93 -6.89
CA PHE A 78 4.40 -7.49 -6.68
C PHE A 78 5.34 -6.88 -7.70
N GLU A 79 5.01 -5.66 -8.10
CA GLU A 79 5.85 -4.82 -8.96
C GLU A 79 6.07 -3.47 -8.28
N ARG A 80 7.18 -2.84 -8.59
CA ARG A 80 7.39 -1.46 -8.17
C ARG A 80 6.89 -0.53 -9.26
N LYS A 81 6.12 0.48 -8.85
CA LYS A 81 5.62 1.52 -9.72
C LYS A 81 6.15 2.86 -9.28
N ASN A 82 6.82 3.58 -10.17
CA ASN A 82 7.24 4.94 -9.93
C ASN A 82 6.10 5.90 -10.23
N TYR A 83 5.78 6.75 -9.27
CA TYR A 83 4.62 7.62 -9.34
C TYR A 83 5.04 9.04 -8.98
N PHE A 84 5.03 9.92 -9.99
CA PHE A 84 5.59 11.27 -9.86
C PHE A 84 4.50 12.34 -9.99
N TYR A 85 3.52 12.34 -9.08
CA TYR A 85 2.51 13.38 -9.02
C TYR A 85 2.71 14.24 -7.79
N PRO A 86 2.61 15.58 -7.92
CA PRO A 86 2.84 16.48 -6.79
C PRO A 86 1.86 16.33 -5.64
N ASP A 87 0.67 15.80 -5.91
CA ASP A 87 -0.41 15.60 -4.93
C ASP A 87 -0.35 14.27 -4.19
N LEU A 88 0.65 13.43 -4.48
CA LEU A 88 0.80 12.18 -3.76
C LEU A 88 1.42 12.39 -2.39
N PRO A 89 0.84 11.74 -1.35
CA PRO A 89 1.41 11.78 -0.02
C PRO A 89 2.72 11.01 0.10
#